data_a2e7281c10c2a855adc1a1b356aefdfa
#
_entry.id   a2e7281c10c2a855adc1a1b356aefdfa
#
_cell.length_a   1.000
_cell.length_b   1.000
_cell.length_c   1.000
_cell.angle_alpha   90.00
_cell.angle_beta   90.00
_cell.angle_gamma   90.00
#
_symmetry.space_group_name_H-M   'P 1'
#
loop_
_entity.id
_entity.type
_entity.pdbx_description
1 polymer ?
#
loop_
_entity_poly.entity_id
_entity_poly.type
_entity_poly.pdbx_seq_one_letter_code
_entity_poly.pdbx_strand_id
1 'polypeptide(L)'
;TSLLGCGGDKIIVGSETNTNPISNQRPVLNVYIENSGSMDGYMCDGSQLKDAVFDYVSDLSVCSDTTSLNYINNRIIPYKGSLEQYIKTMTPTTFQKAGGNHSNSDLGEMLKMILQEMTDTSVSIFISDCILDLPVSNSQKFLSRCQISIKNAINEGRNKIPDLGVEIIKMTSDFNGKYYYPNGGIEKLKYVKRPYYIWIFGNNNILAKLNSVVPVNELKDFGFEGIVAYSKK
;
A
#
# COMPACT_ATOMS: atom_id res chain seq x y z
N THR A 1 27.05 17.19 9.57
CA THR A 1 26.25 18.05 10.46
C THR A 1 24.84 17.55 10.42
N SER A 2 24.45 16.88 11.50
CA SER A 2 23.14 16.31 11.72
C SER A 2 22.10 17.42 11.97
N LEU A 3 20.90 17.24 11.41
CA LEU A 3 19.69 17.89 11.91
C LEU A 3 18.60 16.82 12.01
N LEU A 4 18.59 16.15 13.12
CA LEU A 4 17.44 15.47 13.69
C LEU A 4 16.60 16.54 14.39
N GLY A 5 15.43 16.84 13.84
CA GLY A 5 14.38 17.59 14.50
C GLY A 5 13.27 16.66 14.87
N CYS A 6 13.21 16.22 16.12
CA CYS A 6 11.99 15.70 16.74
C CYS A 6 10.98 16.85 16.86
N GLY A 7 9.75 16.63 16.42
CA GLY A 7 8.70 17.62 16.60
C GLY A 7 7.37 17.10 16.12
N GLY A 8 6.55 16.72 17.07
CA GLY A 8 5.12 16.86 17.24
C GLY A 8 4.20 16.90 16.02
N ASP A 9 3.15 16.12 16.15
CA ASP A 9 1.93 16.11 15.36
C ASP A 9 1.55 17.52 14.86
N LYS A 10 1.74 17.79 13.57
CA LYS A 10 1.08 18.90 12.90
C LYS A 10 -0.04 18.38 12.03
N ILE A 11 -1.23 18.34 12.62
CA ILE A 11 -2.46 18.34 11.85
C ILE A 11 -2.54 19.71 11.16
N ILE A 12 -2.30 19.75 9.87
CA ILE A 12 -2.54 20.96 9.07
C ILE A 12 -4.04 20.95 8.73
N VAL A 13 -4.80 21.69 9.50
CA VAL A 13 -6.19 22.03 9.13
C VAL A 13 -6.11 23.00 7.95
N GLY A 14 -6.47 22.51 6.76
CA GLY A 14 -6.52 23.30 5.54
C GLY A 14 -7.64 24.32 5.58
N SER A 15 -7.36 25.52 5.11
CA SER A 15 -8.28 26.62 4.87
C SER A 15 -9.36 26.29 3.85
N GLU A 16 -10.54 26.85 4.05
CA GLU A 16 -11.74 26.78 3.23
C GLU A 16 -11.46 26.86 1.72
N THR A 17 -11.80 25.81 1.00
CA THR A 17 -11.87 25.82 -0.45
C THR A 17 -13.30 25.52 -0.90
N ASN A 18 -13.74 26.20 -1.94
CA ASN A 18 -15.04 26.08 -2.60
C ASN A 18 -15.53 24.63 -2.67
N THR A 19 -16.47 24.29 -1.81
CA THR A 19 -17.10 22.97 -1.80
C THR A 19 -18.20 22.93 -2.85
N ASN A 20 -17.89 22.38 -4.01
CA ASN A 20 -18.92 21.64 -4.73
C ASN A 20 -19.42 20.54 -3.79
N PRO A 21 -20.73 20.33 -3.61
CA PRO A 21 -21.23 19.30 -2.72
C PRO A 21 -20.79 17.94 -3.27
N ILE A 22 -19.74 17.38 -2.65
CA ILE A 22 -19.37 15.99 -2.91
C ILE A 22 -20.58 15.19 -2.45
N SER A 23 -21.16 14.47 -3.39
CA SER A 23 -22.28 13.57 -3.20
C SER A 23 -22.06 12.73 -1.94
N ASN A 24 -23.14 12.39 -1.22
CA ASN A 24 -23.16 11.41 -0.12
C ASN A 24 -22.76 9.98 -0.57
N GLN A 25 -22.18 9.85 -1.74
CA GLN A 25 -21.77 8.60 -2.36
C GLN A 25 -20.58 8.02 -1.59
N ARG A 26 -20.71 6.77 -1.17
CA ARG A 26 -19.63 6.01 -0.56
C ARG A 26 -18.61 5.65 -1.65
N PRO A 27 -17.32 5.62 -1.34
CA PRO A 27 -16.30 5.25 -2.32
C PRO A 27 -16.35 3.77 -2.67
N VAL A 28 -15.82 3.43 -3.85
CA VAL A 28 -15.45 2.05 -4.19
C VAL A 28 -14.05 1.80 -3.63
N LEU A 29 -13.91 0.78 -2.79
CA LEU A 29 -12.64 0.40 -2.17
C LEU A 29 -11.97 -0.72 -2.98
N ASN A 30 -10.75 -0.49 -3.45
CA ASN A 30 -9.93 -1.48 -4.14
C ASN A 30 -8.69 -1.80 -3.31
N VAL A 31 -8.52 -3.05 -2.91
CA VAL A 31 -7.39 -3.50 -2.11
C VAL A 31 -6.47 -4.36 -2.96
N TYR A 32 -5.17 -4.04 -2.94
CA TYR A 32 -4.13 -4.73 -3.67
C TYR A 32 -3.02 -5.14 -2.70
N ILE A 33 -2.71 -6.43 -2.64
CA ILE A 33 -1.55 -6.92 -1.90
C ILE A 33 -0.53 -7.45 -2.91
N GLU A 34 0.68 -6.91 -2.83
CA GLU A 34 1.78 -7.41 -3.63
C GLU A 34 2.05 -8.87 -3.29
N ASN A 35 2.04 -9.76 -4.31
CA ASN A 35 2.36 -11.17 -4.13
C ASN A 35 3.70 -11.56 -4.79
N SER A 36 4.74 -10.80 -4.52
CA SER A 36 6.13 -11.15 -4.86
C SER A 36 6.77 -12.06 -3.78
N GLY A 37 7.88 -12.66 -4.13
CA GLY A 37 8.60 -13.57 -3.22
C GLY A 37 9.14 -12.92 -1.94
N SER A 38 9.38 -11.60 -1.95
CA SER A 38 9.78 -10.86 -0.75
C SER A 38 8.67 -10.76 0.28
N MET A 39 7.41 -10.78 -0.18
CA MET A 39 6.23 -10.70 0.67
C MET A 39 5.87 -12.04 1.36
N ASP A 40 6.39 -13.18 0.89
CA ASP A 40 6.06 -14.52 1.44
C ASP A 40 6.25 -14.61 2.95
N GLY A 41 7.30 -13.98 3.46
CA GLY A 41 7.64 -14.06 4.88
C GLY A 41 6.66 -13.35 5.82
N TYR A 42 5.85 -12.42 5.29
CA TYR A 42 4.77 -11.76 6.05
C TYR A 42 3.49 -12.60 6.10
N MET A 43 3.40 -13.67 5.29
CA MET A 43 2.22 -14.52 5.21
C MET A 43 2.22 -15.63 6.28
N CYS A 44 3.12 -15.56 7.27
CA CYS A 44 3.12 -16.49 8.41
C CYS A 44 1.89 -16.26 9.31
N ASP A 45 1.53 -17.29 10.07
CA ASP A 45 0.42 -17.19 11.01
C ASP A 45 0.74 -16.20 12.14
N GLY A 46 -0.25 -15.38 12.51
CA GLY A 46 -0.14 -14.37 13.56
C GLY A 46 0.76 -13.18 13.18
N SER A 47 0.98 -12.93 11.89
CA SER A 47 1.70 -11.74 11.47
C SER A 47 0.84 -10.48 11.63
N GLN A 48 1.43 -9.41 12.18
CA GLN A 48 0.73 -8.13 12.34
C GLN A 48 0.24 -7.55 11.01
N LEU A 49 0.90 -7.88 9.88
CA LEU A 49 0.43 -7.46 8.56
C LEU A 49 -0.98 -7.99 8.27
N LYS A 50 -1.22 -9.29 8.54
CA LYS A 50 -2.53 -9.90 8.26
C LYS A 50 -3.61 -9.31 9.14
N ASP A 51 -3.31 -9.09 10.42
CA ASP A 51 -4.25 -8.52 11.39
C ASP A 51 -4.55 -7.05 11.03
N ALA A 52 -3.51 -6.24 10.78
CA ALA A 52 -3.66 -4.85 10.36
C ALA A 52 -4.49 -4.69 9.08
N VAL A 53 -4.24 -5.54 8.08
CA VAL A 53 -5.00 -5.49 6.83
C VAL A 53 -6.44 -5.89 7.06
N PHE A 54 -6.69 -6.93 7.87
CA PHE A 54 -8.04 -7.37 8.18
C PHE A 54 -8.85 -6.26 8.88
N ASP A 55 -8.33 -5.71 9.96
CA ASP A 55 -9.04 -4.69 10.74
C ASP A 55 -9.24 -3.42 9.93
N TYR A 56 -8.17 -2.87 9.36
CA TYR A 56 -8.25 -1.61 8.64
C TYR A 56 -9.15 -1.68 7.39
N VAL A 57 -9.05 -2.76 6.61
CA VAL A 57 -9.90 -2.94 5.43
C VAL A 57 -11.35 -3.24 5.84
N SER A 58 -11.59 -3.94 6.96
CA SER A 58 -12.95 -4.18 7.48
C SER A 58 -13.63 -2.85 7.80
N ASP A 59 -12.96 -1.97 8.53
CA ASP A 59 -13.50 -0.66 8.93
C ASP A 59 -13.75 0.24 7.72
N LEU A 60 -12.81 0.30 6.78
CA LEU A 60 -12.98 1.05 5.54
C LEU A 60 -14.11 0.48 4.67
N SER A 61 -14.30 -0.84 4.66
CA SER A 61 -15.37 -1.50 3.90
C SER A 61 -16.76 -1.10 4.40
N VAL A 62 -16.93 -0.90 5.71
CA VAL A 62 -18.19 -0.39 6.28
C VAL A 62 -18.52 1.01 5.76
N CYS A 63 -17.52 1.81 5.44
CA CYS A 63 -17.67 3.16 4.91
C CYS A 63 -17.70 3.21 3.37
N SER A 64 -17.56 2.08 2.69
CA SER A 64 -17.49 1.95 1.23
C SER A 64 -18.77 1.37 0.64
N ASP A 65 -19.00 1.61 -0.65
CA ASP A 65 -20.13 1.03 -1.40
C ASP A 65 -19.84 -0.43 -1.76
N THR A 66 -18.66 -0.67 -2.30
CA THR A 66 -18.16 -2.01 -2.63
C THR A 66 -16.69 -2.12 -2.27
N THR A 67 -16.23 -3.34 -2.00
CA THR A 67 -14.82 -3.65 -1.75
C THR A 67 -14.36 -4.75 -2.68
N SER A 68 -13.31 -4.50 -3.45
CA SER A 68 -12.62 -5.50 -4.26
C SER A 68 -11.28 -5.88 -3.65
N LEU A 69 -10.95 -7.17 -3.69
CA LEU A 69 -9.73 -7.73 -3.13
C LEU A 69 -8.88 -8.28 -4.28
N ASN A 70 -7.62 -7.92 -4.34
CA ASN A 70 -6.73 -8.30 -5.42
C ASN A 70 -5.33 -8.63 -4.91
N TYR A 71 -4.66 -9.58 -5.55
CA TYR A 71 -3.21 -9.66 -5.55
C TYR A 71 -2.65 -8.86 -6.73
N ILE A 72 -1.42 -8.41 -6.61
CA ILE A 72 -0.75 -7.67 -7.68
C ILE A 72 0.74 -8.02 -7.74
N ASN A 73 1.24 -8.20 -8.95
CA ASN A 73 2.65 -8.28 -9.29
C ASN A 73 2.86 -7.68 -10.69
N ASN A 74 3.17 -8.46 -11.72
CA ASN A 74 3.18 -7.99 -13.11
C ASN A 74 1.78 -7.86 -13.74
N ARG A 75 0.74 -8.15 -13.00
CA ARG A 75 -0.67 -7.96 -13.34
C ARG A 75 -1.54 -7.91 -12.09
N ILE A 76 -2.74 -7.36 -12.21
CA ILE A 76 -3.78 -7.45 -11.19
C ILE A 76 -4.45 -8.82 -11.27
N ILE A 77 -4.65 -9.45 -10.12
CA ILE A 77 -5.22 -10.78 -9.97
C ILE A 77 -6.40 -10.70 -8.99
N PRO A 78 -7.64 -10.59 -9.49
CA PRO A 78 -8.81 -10.48 -8.64
C PRO A 78 -9.01 -11.72 -7.76
N TYR A 79 -9.31 -11.50 -6.49
CA TYR A 79 -9.69 -12.54 -5.55
C TYR A 79 -11.21 -12.61 -5.44
N LYS A 80 -11.77 -13.82 -5.53
CA LYS A 80 -13.21 -14.08 -5.41
C LYS A 80 -13.49 -14.69 -4.04
N GLY A 81 -13.92 -13.90 -3.08
CA GLY A 81 -14.25 -14.34 -1.74
C GLY A 81 -14.40 -13.17 -0.77
N SER A 82 -14.72 -13.47 0.49
CA SER A 82 -14.78 -12.46 1.55
C SER A 82 -13.38 -12.03 1.99
N LEU A 83 -13.30 -10.87 2.67
CA LEU A 83 -12.06 -10.40 3.28
C LEU A 83 -11.51 -11.41 4.30
N GLU A 84 -12.37 -12.01 5.11
CA GLU A 84 -11.98 -13.05 6.06
C GLU A 84 -11.32 -14.24 5.37
N GLN A 85 -11.92 -14.73 4.28
CA GLN A 85 -11.35 -15.82 3.48
C GLN A 85 -10.03 -15.40 2.83
N TYR A 86 -9.94 -14.16 2.33
CA TYR A 86 -8.74 -13.62 1.72
C TYR A 86 -7.57 -13.68 2.69
N ILE A 87 -7.74 -13.13 3.90
CA ILE A 87 -6.70 -13.13 4.93
C ILE A 87 -6.40 -14.55 5.46
N LYS A 88 -7.44 -15.36 5.74
CA LYS A 88 -7.28 -16.72 6.26
C LYS A 88 -6.54 -17.66 5.29
N THR A 89 -6.80 -17.53 4.00
CA THR A 89 -6.14 -18.35 2.98
C THR A 89 -4.76 -17.84 2.57
N MET A 90 -4.35 -16.68 3.06
CA MET A 90 -3.08 -16.06 2.73
C MET A 90 -1.93 -16.75 3.47
N THR A 91 -1.36 -17.75 2.82
CA THR A 91 -0.18 -18.48 3.25
C THR A 91 0.91 -18.35 2.19
N PRO A 92 2.20 -18.60 2.47
CA PRO A 92 3.25 -18.54 1.45
C PRO A 92 2.93 -19.39 0.21
N THR A 93 2.34 -20.58 0.42
CA THR A 93 2.01 -21.49 -0.69
C THR A 93 0.85 -20.99 -1.54
N THR A 94 -0.24 -20.51 -0.94
CA THR A 94 -1.40 -19.98 -1.67
C THR A 94 -1.07 -18.66 -2.34
N PHE A 95 -0.25 -17.86 -1.69
CA PHE A 95 0.24 -16.58 -2.18
C PHE A 95 1.04 -16.75 -3.48
N GLN A 96 1.99 -17.69 -3.50
CA GLN A 96 2.75 -18.04 -4.70
C GLN A 96 1.87 -18.57 -5.84
N LYS A 97 0.79 -19.29 -5.50
CA LYS A 97 -0.13 -19.88 -6.48
C LYS A 97 -1.23 -18.92 -6.94
N ALA A 98 -1.34 -17.73 -6.36
CA ALA A 98 -2.39 -16.77 -6.72
C ALA A 98 -2.31 -16.35 -8.20
N GLY A 99 -1.13 -16.38 -8.81
CA GLY A 99 -0.92 -16.12 -10.23
C GLY A 99 0.05 -14.97 -10.51
N GLY A 100 0.22 -14.66 -11.79
CA GLY A 100 1.20 -13.68 -12.24
C GLY A 100 2.65 -14.15 -12.08
N ASN A 101 3.60 -13.22 -12.14
CA ASN A 101 5.01 -13.51 -11.97
C ASN A 101 5.45 -13.19 -10.53
N HIS A 102 5.51 -14.21 -9.70
CA HIS A 102 5.90 -14.11 -8.29
C HIS A 102 7.37 -13.66 -8.07
N SER A 103 8.21 -13.78 -9.09
CA SER A 103 9.62 -13.37 -9.04
C SER A 103 9.84 -11.92 -9.49
N ASN A 104 8.78 -11.18 -9.83
CA ASN A 104 8.88 -9.81 -10.31
C ASN A 104 8.25 -8.84 -9.29
N SER A 105 9.00 -7.80 -8.94
CA SER A 105 8.53 -6.69 -8.12
C SER A 105 8.95 -5.38 -8.79
N ASP A 106 8.09 -4.85 -9.65
CA ASP A 106 8.25 -3.52 -10.24
C ASP A 106 7.19 -2.59 -9.64
N LEU A 107 7.60 -1.84 -8.61
CA LEU A 107 6.75 -0.92 -7.88
C LEU A 107 6.11 0.13 -8.80
N GLY A 108 6.85 0.64 -9.77
CA GLY A 108 6.35 1.65 -10.70
C GLY A 108 5.25 1.12 -11.60
N GLU A 109 5.42 -0.08 -12.15
CA GLU A 109 4.39 -0.72 -12.98
C GLU A 109 3.17 -1.13 -12.16
N MET A 110 3.33 -1.61 -10.92
CA MET A 110 2.20 -1.90 -10.04
C MET A 110 1.39 -0.64 -9.72
N LEU A 111 2.05 0.46 -9.35
CA LEU A 111 1.39 1.73 -9.10
C LEU A 111 0.66 2.26 -10.35
N LYS A 112 1.27 2.12 -11.51
CA LYS A 112 0.66 2.51 -12.78
C LYS A 112 -0.63 1.72 -13.04
N MET A 113 -0.61 0.39 -12.89
CA MET A 113 -1.81 -0.45 -13.04
C MET A 113 -2.91 -0.04 -12.07
N ILE A 114 -2.59 0.18 -10.80
CA ILE A 114 -3.56 0.61 -9.78
C ILE A 114 -4.19 1.95 -10.17
N LEU A 115 -3.37 2.96 -10.49
CA LEU A 115 -3.83 4.30 -10.81
C LEU A 115 -4.62 4.36 -12.12
N GLN A 116 -4.34 3.46 -13.06
CA GLN A 116 -5.10 3.34 -14.31
C GLN A 116 -6.52 2.80 -14.09
N GLU A 117 -6.76 1.96 -13.09
CA GLU A 117 -8.10 1.44 -12.77
C GLU A 117 -8.93 2.40 -11.90
N MET A 118 -8.30 3.38 -11.27
CA MET A 118 -9.00 4.31 -10.37
C MET A 118 -9.96 5.25 -11.11
N THR A 119 -11.00 5.66 -10.38
CA THR A 119 -11.96 6.72 -10.72
C THR A 119 -11.98 7.77 -9.64
N ASP A 120 -12.62 8.92 -9.89
CA ASP A 120 -12.76 10.01 -8.89
C ASP A 120 -13.47 9.58 -7.59
N THR A 121 -14.23 8.49 -7.64
CA THR A 121 -14.99 7.97 -6.50
C THR A 121 -14.36 6.74 -5.87
N SER A 122 -13.22 6.27 -6.39
CA SER A 122 -12.53 5.10 -5.85
C SER A 122 -11.43 5.47 -4.86
N VAL A 123 -11.19 4.57 -3.91
CA VAL A 123 -10.02 4.56 -3.04
C VAL A 123 -9.28 3.26 -3.25
N SER A 124 -7.99 3.34 -3.50
CA SER A 124 -7.13 2.18 -3.69
C SER A 124 -6.14 2.06 -2.55
N ILE A 125 -6.06 0.87 -1.96
CA ILE A 125 -5.08 0.52 -0.92
C ILE A 125 -4.10 -0.46 -1.52
N PHE A 126 -2.82 -0.15 -1.46
CA PHE A 126 -1.75 -1.02 -1.93
C PHE A 126 -0.79 -1.36 -0.79
N ILE A 127 -0.61 -2.65 -0.53
CA ILE A 127 0.23 -3.19 0.55
C ILE A 127 1.45 -3.87 -0.08
N SER A 128 2.66 -3.43 0.31
CA SER A 128 3.93 -3.91 -0.23
C SER A 128 5.07 -3.68 0.76
N ASP A 129 6.09 -4.51 0.74
CA ASP A 129 7.34 -4.24 1.46
C ASP A 129 8.25 -3.25 0.72
N CYS A 130 7.86 -2.87 -0.49
CA CYS A 130 8.59 -1.93 -1.35
C CYS A 130 10.05 -2.34 -1.59
N ILE A 131 10.37 -3.62 -1.52
CA ILE A 131 11.69 -4.13 -1.84
C ILE A 131 11.86 -4.12 -3.36
N LEU A 132 12.87 -3.38 -3.81
CA LEU A 132 13.23 -3.32 -5.21
C LEU A 132 14.28 -4.39 -5.50
N ASP A 133 14.08 -5.15 -6.56
CA ASP A 133 15.09 -6.08 -7.08
C ASP A 133 16.21 -5.28 -7.76
N LEU A 134 17.24 -4.95 -6.97
CA LEU A 134 18.35 -4.11 -7.42
C LEU A 134 19.44 -4.97 -8.09
N PRO A 135 19.82 -4.69 -9.33
CA PRO A 135 20.94 -5.36 -9.95
C PRO A 135 22.25 -5.00 -9.22
N VAL A 136 23.14 -5.98 -9.07
CA VAL A 136 24.44 -5.83 -8.40
C VAL A 136 25.29 -4.71 -9.04
N SER A 137 25.17 -4.54 -10.37
CA SER A 137 25.79 -3.44 -11.11
C SER A 137 24.79 -2.34 -11.43
N ASN A 138 25.21 -1.07 -11.26
CA ASN A 138 24.39 0.12 -11.58
C ASN A 138 23.13 0.32 -10.71
N SER A 139 23.16 -0.08 -9.44
CA SER A 139 22.04 0.08 -8.50
C SER A 139 21.53 1.53 -8.40
N GLN A 140 22.42 2.54 -8.42
CA GLN A 140 22.02 3.96 -8.42
C GLN A 140 21.19 4.35 -9.65
N LYS A 141 21.59 3.89 -10.84
CA LYS A 141 20.86 4.15 -12.09
C LYS A 141 19.49 3.46 -12.07
N PHE A 142 19.43 2.26 -11.49
CA PHE A 142 18.19 1.53 -11.34
C PHE A 142 17.25 2.26 -10.36
N LEU A 143 17.72 2.67 -9.19
CA LEU A 143 16.93 3.46 -8.22
C LEU A 143 16.38 4.74 -8.84
N SER A 144 17.20 5.47 -9.61
CA SER A 144 16.74 6.67 -10.32
C SER A 144 15.62 6.36 -11.31
N ARG A 145 15.68 5.23 -12.02
CA ARG A 145 14.62 4.79 -12.92
C ARG A 145 13.35 4.44 -12.16
N CYS A 146 13.44 3.72 -11.05
CA CYS A 146 12.29 3.42 -10.20
C CYS A 146 11.61 4.69 -9.67
N GLN A 147 12.40 5.66 -9.20
CA GLN A 147 11.89 6.97 -8.77
C GLN A 147 11.15 7.70 -9.89
N ILE A 148 11.71 7.70 -11.11
CA ILE A 148 11.07 8.30 -12.28
C ILE A 148 9.77 7.55 -12.63
N SER A 149 9.78 6.21 -12.61
CA SER A 149 8.61 5.38 -12.89
C SER A 149 7.47 5.67 -11.90
N ILE A 150 7.76 5.69 -10.60
CA ILE A 150 6.79 6.04 -9.55
C ILE A 150 6.24 7.45 -9.75
N LYS A 151 7.13 8.43 -10.00
CA LYS A 151 6.73 9.82 -10.25
C LYS A 151 5.81 9.93 -11.47
N ASN A 152 6.13 9.23 -12.55
CA ASN A 152 5.31 9.22 -13.77
C ASN A 152 3.95 8.59 -13.52
N ALA A 153 3.89 7.44 -12.83
CA ALA A 153 2.62 6.79 -12.47
C ALA A 153 1.72 7.73 -11.67
N ILE A 154 2.25 8.42 -10.64
CA ILE A 154 1.48 9.39 -9.85
C ILE A 154 1.03 10.59 -10.70
N ASN A 155 1.88 11.10 -11.59
CA ASN A 155 1.52 12.21 -12.47
C ASN A 155 0.42 11.81 -13.47
N GLU A 156 0.48 10.61 -14.04
CA GLU A 156 -0.57 10.05 -14.89
C GLU A 156 -1.88 9.90 -14.11
N GLY A 157 -1.82 9.38 -12.89
CA GLY A 157 -2.96 9.31 -11.98
C GLY A 157 -3.60 10.67 -11.70
N ARG A 158 -2.78 11.71 -11.49
CA ARG A 158 -3.25 13.10 -11.30
C ARG A 158 -3.91 13.71 -12.52
N ASN A 159 -3.52 13.32 -13.73
CA ASN A 159 -4.20 13.74 -14.95
C ASN A 159 -5.61 13.17 -15.03
N LYS A 160 -5.83 11.99 -14.45
CA LYS A 160 -7.13 11.31 -14.39
C LYS A 160 -7.97 11.76 -13.20
N ILE A 161 -7.32 11.95 -12.04
CA ILE A 161 -7.93 12.38 -10.78
C ILE A 161 -7.21 13.68 -10.34
N PRO A 162 -7.71 14.87 -10.70
CA PRO A 162 -7.00 16.14 -10.47
C PRO A 162 -6.61 16.39 -9.02
N ASP A 163 -7.48 16.01 -8.08
CA ASP A 163 -7.27 16.14 -6.63
C ASP A 163 -6.77 14.85 -5.98
N LEU A 164 -5.98 14.06 -6.72
CA LEU A 164 -5.40 12.83 -6.21
C LEU A 164 -4.53 13.10 -4.99
N GLY A 165 -4.94 12.53 -3.86
CA GLY A 165 -4.16 12.39 -2.64
C GLY A 165 -3.45 11.05 -2.59
N VAL A 166 -2.30 11.05 -1.93
CA VAL A 166 -1.50 9.84 -1.68
C VAL A 166 -1.09 9.86 -0.22
N GLU A 167 -1.43 8.81 0.50
CA GLU A 167 -0.97 8.58 1.87
C GLU A 167 -0.10 7.33 1.90
N ILE A 168 1.00 7.37 2.64
CA ILE A 168 1.92 6.24 2.80
C ILE A 168 2.10 6.01 4.28
N ILE A 169 1.65 4.86 4.74
CA ILE A 169 1.76 4.44 6.13
C ILE A 169 2.90 3.45 6.23
N LYS A 170 3.86 3.74 7.09
CA LYS A 170 4.93 2.81 7.43
C LYS A 170 4.49 1.92 8.58
N MET A 171 4.59 0.63 8.38
CA MET A 171 4.21 -0.43 9.31
C MET A 171 5.37 -1.38 9.55
N THR A 172 5.32 -2.12 10.65
CA THR A 172 6.26 -3.20 10.96
C THR A 172 5.50 -4.47 11.31
N SER A 173 5.95 -5.61 10.80
CA SER A 173 5.35 -6.91 11.07
C SER A 173 6.41 -7.97 11.30
N ASP A 174 6.02 -9.07 11.96
CA ASP A 174 6.82 -10.28 12.00
C ASP A 174 6.98 -10.84 10.59
N PHE A 175 8.21 -11.28 10.31
CA PHE A 175 8.63 -11.85 9.06
C PHE A 175 9.32 -13.20 9.32
N ASN A 176 8.84 -14.24 8.63
CA ASN A 176 9.44 -15.57 8.67
C ASN A 176 9.54 -16.12 7.24
N GLY A 177 10.65 -15.87 6.57
CA GLY A 177 10.78 -16.21 5.17
C GLY A 177 12.18 -15.98 4.61
N LYS A 178 12.28 -16.04 3.29
CA LYS A 178 13.53 -15.74 2.56
C LYS A 178 13.66 -14.23 2.39
N TYR A 179 14.81 -13.71 2.73
CA TYR A 179 15.23 -12.36 2.43
C TYR A 179 16.21 -12.38 1.27
N TYR A 180 15.97 -11.52 0.30
CA TYR A 180 16.79 -11.41 -0.91
C TYR A 180 17.64 -10.15 -0.82
N TYR A 181 18.96 -10.34 -0.76
CA TYR A 181 19.91 -9.24 -0.74
C TYR A 181 20.14 -8.67 -2.15
N PRO A 182 20.42 -7.36 -2.28
CA PRO A 182 20.73 -6.75 -3.56
C PRO A 182 21.91 -7.38 -4.31
N ASN A 183 22.81 -8.09 -3.59
CA ASN A 183 23.95 -8.80 -4.16
C ASN A 183 23.64 -10.22 -4.64
N GLY A 184 22.35 -10.59 -4.67
CA GLY A 184 21.88 -11.94 -5.03
C GLY A 184 21.97 -12.97 -3.90
N GLY A 185 22.41 -12.58 -2.70
CA GLY A 185 22.38 -13.44 -1.52
C GLY A 185 20.95 -13.72 -1.05
N ILE A 186 20.74 -14.93 -0.50
CA ILE A 186 19.45 -15.31 0.10
C ILE A 186 19.72 -15.76 1.54
N GLU A 187 19.00 -15.19 2.47
CA GLU A 187 19.03 -15.57 3.87
C GLU A 187 17.62 -15.98 4.35
N LYS A 188 17.54 -17.00 5.19
CA LYS A 188 16.28 -17.38 5.83
C LYS A 188 16.18 -16.68 7.17
N LEU A 189 15.37 -15.65 7.23
CA LEU A 189 15.05 -14.93 8.46
C LEU A 189 13.92 -15.65 9.20
N LYS A 190 13.98 -15.65 10.53
CA LYS A 190 12.96 -16.27 11.38
C LYS A 190 12.50 -15.28 12.44
N TYR A 191 11.21 -14.93 12.41
CA TYR A 191 10.55 -14.08 13.40
C TYR A 191 11.29 -12.75 13.66
N VAL A 192 11.73 -12.10 12.58
CA VAL A 192 12.33 -10.76 12.66
C VAL A 192 11.29 -9.70 12.33
N LYS A 193 11.38 -8.54 12.94
CA LYS A 193 10.53 -7.39 12.57
C LYS A 193 11.05 -6.78 11.27
N ARG A 194 10.15 -6.60 10.30
CA ARG A 194 10.45 -5.96 9.02
C ARG A 194 9.41 -4.93 8.65
N PRO A 195 9.83 -3.82 8.02
CA PRO A 195 8.90 -2.80 7.56
C PRO A 195 8.12 -3.29 6.34
N TYR A 196 6.88 -2.82 6.23
CA TYR A 196 6.06 -2.82 5.04
C TYR A 196 5.28 -1.51 4.96
N TYR A 197 4.64 -1.24 3.84
CA TYR A 197 3.97 0.03 3.59
C TYR A 197 2.55 -0.20 3.10
N ILE A 198 1.65 0.62 3.58
CA ILE A 198 0.28 0.73 3.08
C ILE A 198 0.20 2.07 2.35
N TRP A 199 -0.03 2.01 1.04
CA TRP A 199 -0.25 3.17 0.21
C TRP A 199 -1.75 3.34 0.00
N ILE A 200 -2.27 4.54 0.17
CA ILE A 200 -3.67 4.87 -0.02
C ILE A 200 -3.76 5.97 -1.07
N PHE A 201 -4.55 5.72 -2.11
CA PHE A 201 -4.78 6.64 -3.21
C PHE A 201 -6.27 6.95 -3.29
N GLY A 202 -6.63 8.20 -3.48
CA GLY A 202 -8.01 8.63 -3.64
C GLY A 202 -8.12 10.12 -3.87
N ASN A 203 -9.32 10.61 -4.15
CA ASN A 203 -9.57 12.03 -4.12
C ASN A 203 -9.37 12.55 -2.69
N ASN A 204 -8.67 13.68 -2.54
CA ASN A 204 -8.32 14.27 -1.23
C ASN A 204 -9.51 14.44 -0.28
N ASN A 205 -10.66 14.83 -0.83
CA ASN A 205 -11.87 15.04 -0.02
C ASN A 205 -12.44 13.72 0.49
N ILE A 206 -12.35 12.66 -0.33
CA ILE A 206 -12.77 11.31 0.06
C ILE A 206 -11.82 10.77 1.13
N LEU A 207 -10.52 10.93 0.95
CA LEU A 207 -9.52 10.50 1.96
C LEU A 207 -9.72 11.23 3.28
N ALA A 208 -9.89 12.55 3.27
CA ALA A 208 -10.16 13.34 4.47
C ALA A 208 -11.42 12.85 5.22
N LYS A 209 -12.49 12.51 4.47
CA LYS A 209 -13.72 11.97 5.05
C LYS A 209 -13.50 10.58 5.65
N LEU A 210 -12.81 9.69 4.94
CA LEU A 210 -12.49 8.34 5.46
C LEU A 210 -11.62 8.43 6.71
N ASN A 211 -10.57 9.25 6.71
CA ASN A 211 -9.69 9.44 7.86
C ASN A 211 -10.37 10.04 9.09
N SER A 212 -11.49 10.75 8.89
CA SER A 212 -12.29 11.25 10.01
C SER A 212 -13.14 10.17 10.68
N VAL A 213 -13.43 9.08 9.98
CA VAL A 213 -14.25 7.95 10.46
C VAL A 213 -13.39 6.77 10.87
N VAL A 214 -12.37 6.48 10.06
CA VAL A 214 -11.40 5.40 10.30
C VAL A 214 -9.99 6.01 10.37
N PRO A 215 -9.60 6.56 11.53
CA PRO A 215 -8.31 7.22 11.66
C PRO A 215 -7.17 6.21 11.62
N VAL A 216 -6.10 6.56 10.92
CA VAL A 216 -4.88 5.72 10.81
C VAL A 216 -4.27 5.34 12.17
N ASN A 217 -4.58 6.12 13.21
CA ASN A 217 -4.15 5.84 14.58
C ASN A 217 -4.66 4.49 15.13
N GLU A 218 -5.70 3.91 14.57
CA GLU A 218 -6.19 2.59 14.94
C GLU A 218 -5.20 1.47 14.59
N LEU A 219 -4.27 1.74 13.67
CA LEU A 219 -3.18 0.81 13.33
C LEU A 219 -2.05 0.74 14.37
N LYS A 220 -2.10 1.51 15.46
CA LYS A 220 -1.02 1.57 16.48
C LYS A 220 -0.71 0.20 17.09
N ASP A 221 -1.72 -0.60 17.34
CA ASP A 221 -1.56 -1.92 17.96
C ASP A 221 -1.02 -2.98 16.98
N PHE A 222 -0.96 -2.64 15.68
CA PHE A 222 -0.54 -3.51 14.59
C PHE A 222 0.83 -3.15 13.98
N GLY A 223 1.66 -2.39 14.70
CA GLY A 223 3.01 -2.06 14.23
C GLY A 223 3.10 -0.77 13.41
N PHE A 224 2.18 0.16 13.59
CA PHE A 224 2.26 1.50 12.98
C PHE A 224 3.52 2.26 13.43
N GLU A 225 4.27 2.83 12.48
CA GLU A 225 5.46 3.62 12.74
C GLU A 225 5.34 5.08 12.30
N GLY A 226 4.49 5.39 11.35
CA GLY A 226 4.29 6.75 10.86
C GLY A 226 3.52 6.83 9.56
N ILE A 227 3.12 8.04 9.20
CA ILE A 227 2.38 8.36 7.97
C ILE A 227 2.98 9.59 7.29
N VAL A 228 2.99 9.56 5.96
CA VAL A 228 3.29 10.71 5.10
C VAL A 228 2.14 10.88 4.12
N ALA A 229 1.59 12.09 4.04
CA ALA A 229 0.52 12.42 3.11
C ALA A 229 0.97 13.47 2.09
N TYR A 230 0.61 13.27 0.83
CA TYR A 230 0.89 14.17 -0.28
C TYR A 230 -0.43 14.58 -0.94
N SER A 231 -0.69 15.88 -0.95
CA SER A 231 -1.75 16.48 -1.74
C SER A 231 -1.20 17.65 -2.55
N LYS A 232 -1.80 17.96 -3.68
CA LYS A 232 -1.49 19.19 -4.41
C LYS A 232 -2.15 20.35 -3.65
N LYS A 233 -1.37 21.35 -3.31
CA LYS A 233 -1.91 22.64 -2.86
C LYS A 233 -2.47 23.40 -4.04
#